data_01be8066bb277728b5fceec4aed4e56b
#
_entry.id   01be8066bb277728b5fceec4aed4e56b
#
_cell.length_a   1.000
_cell.length_b   1.000
_cell.length_c   1.000
_cell.angle_alpha   90.00
_cell.angle_beta   90.00
_cell.angle_gamma   90.00
#
_symmetry.space_group_name_H-M   'P 1'
#
loop_
_entity.id
_entity.type
_entity.pdbx_description
1 polymer ?
#
loop_
_entity_poly.entity_id
_entity_poly.type
_entity_poly.pdbx_seq_one_letter_code
_entity_poly.pdbx_strand_id
1 'polypeptide(L)'
;MQRIESVFAPSAEERASYIIEGVLEIPEGVTQIGEDSFSDCSEFYSVVFPSTLVSVGARAFARCQALEGVEFNDGLEEIGEDAFAGCTALEEIELPASVTFIGRSAFQCCRSLLCARLGCAAKHIRPFTFSYCTALQEIILPDTLEYIGCAAFCGCSALKEVAFPESLKAFDWVENESDGNTIHGVFEDCSSLRSIYIPEGVEKICDDIFKGCSALREVSIPSSVKTIGQMAFAGCSSLACVELHEGLETILGGAFGDCPSLCHIDIPESVKEVDPGAFFDSGIPGSPKSEDF
;
A
#
# COMPACT_ATOMS: atom_id res chain seq x y z
N MET A 1 -38.11 -1.92 1.34
CA MET A 1 -38.02 -0.56 0.78
C MET A 1 -36.82 -0.60 -0.16
N GLN A 2 -37.03 -0.42 -1.48
CA GLN A 2 -35.90 -0.21 -2.39
C GLN A 2 -35.23 1.11 -2.02
N ARG A 3 -33.94 1.09 -1.65
CA ARG A 3 -33.13 2.32 -1.57
C ARG A 3 -33.15 2.95 -2.96
N ILE A 4 -33.62 4.17 -3.08
CA ILE A 4 -33.47 4.97 -4.28
C ILE A 4 -32.02 5.43 -4.24
N GLU A 5 -31.17 4.83 -5.05
CA GLU A 5 -29.78 5.25 -5.21
C GLU A 5 -29.78 6.64 -5.85
N SER A 6 -29.46 7.67 -5.07
CA SER A 6 -29.27 9.00 -5.61
C SER A 6 -27.78 9.24 -5.83
N VAL A 7 -27.37 9.18 -7.10
CA VAL A 7 -25.99 9.52 -7.50
C VAL A 7 -25.86 11.05 -7.54
N PHE A 8 -24.91 11.58 -6.78
CA PHE A 8 -24.59 12.99 -6.75
C PHE A 8 -23.39 13.28 -7.64
N ALA A 9 -23.66 13.94 -8.76
CA ALA A 9 -22.67 14.33 -9.75
C ALA A 9 -22.98 15.74 -10.29
N PRO A 10 -22.75 16.78 -9.47
CA PRO A 10 -23.06 18.16 -9.84
C PRO A 10 -22.17 18.64 -11.00
N SER A 11 -22.75 19.48 -11.89
CA SER A 11 -21.97 20.20 -12.88
C SER A 11 -21.00 21.17 -12.23
N ALA A 12 -20.00 21.64 -12.96
CA ALA A 12 -19.02 22.59 -12.45
C ALA A 12 -19.66 23.89 -11.92
N GLU A 13 -20.76 24.33 -12.54
CA GLU A 13 -21.52 25.53 -12.11
C GLU A 13 -22.30 25.29 -10.81
N GLU A 14 -22.82 24.07 -10.62
CA GLU A 14 -23.58 23.68 -9.43
C GLU A 14 -22.68 23.47 -8.22
N ARG A 15 -21.45 22.98 -8.40
CA ARG A 15 -20.49 22.67 -7.30
C ARG A 15 -20.31 23.84 -6.34
N ALA A 16 -20.21 25.06 -6.86
CA ALA A 16 -20.02 26.27 -6.06
C ALA A 16 -21.15 26.52 -5.05
N SER A 17 -22.38 26.03 -5.32
CA SER A 17 -23.51 26.19 -4.41
C SER A 17 -23.44 25.27 -3.18
N TYR A 18 -22.61 24.24 -3.21
CA TYR A 18 -22.39 23.27 -2.13
C TYR A 18 -21.13 23.58 -1.32
N ILE A 19 -20.36 24.63 -1.69
CA ILE A 19 -19.13 25.01 -0.99
C ILE A 19 -19.42 26.25 -0.15
N ILE A 20 -19.33 26.10 1.17
CA ILE A 20 -19.56 27.14 2.15
C ILE A 20 -18.27 27.35 2.95
N GLU A 21 -17.68 28.53 2.88
CA GLU A 21 -16.44 28.88 3.59
C GLU A 21 -15.28 27.86 3.37
N GLY A 22 -15.21 27.28 2.16
CA GLY A 22 -14.20 26.29 1.80
C GLY A 22 -14.49 24.86 2.28
N VAL A 23 -15.69 24.60 2.79
CA VAL A 23 -16.19 23.26 3.13
C VAL A 23 -17.21 22.83 2.08
N LEU A 24 -17.00 21.65 1.48
CA LEU A 24 -17.96 21.03 0.59
C LEU A 24 -18.99 20.24 1.40
N GLU A 25 -20.27 20.69 1.38
CA GLU A 25 -21.36 20.03 2.06
C GLU A 25 -22.19 19.20 1.08
N ILE A 26 -22.12 17.87 1.19
CA ILE A 26 -22.92 16.96 0.36
C ILE A 26 -24.32 16.81 1.00
N PRO A 27 -25.42 17.02 0.23
CA PRO A 27 -26.77 17.00 0.78
C PRO A 27 -27.19 15.65 1.38
N GLU A 28 -27.97 15.70 2.46
CA GLU A 28 -28.58 14.50 3.03
C GLU A 28 -29.50 13.79 2.01
N GLY A 29 -29.53 12.46 2.07
CA GLY A 29 -30.24 11.61 1.11
C GLY A 29 -29.40 11.19 -0.09
N VAL A 30 -28.21 11.79 -0.31
CA VAL A 30 -27.23 11.27 -1.27
C VAL A 30 -26.68 9.94 -0.76
N THR A 31 -26.68 8.92 -1.61
CA THR A 31 -26.15 7.58 -1.27
C THR A 31 -24.87 7.25 -2.02
N GLN A 32 -24.58 7.97 -3.11
CA GLN A 32 -23.39 7.75 -3.93
C GLN A 32 -22.85 9.07 -4.48
N ILE A 33 -21.54 9.30 -4.36
CA ILE A 33 -20.82 10.31 -5.13
C ILE A 33 -20.48 9.72 -6.50
N GLY A 34 -20.81 10.43 -7.56
CA GLY A 34 -20.56 9.96 -8.94
C GLY A 34 -19.09 9.98 -9.31
N GLU A 35 -18.78 9.27 -10.37
CA GLU A 35 -17.44 9.26 -10.98
C GLU A 35 -17.03 10.69 -11.41
N ASP A 36 -15.76 11.07 -11.17
CA ASP A 36 -15.16 12.37 -11.51
C ASP A 36 -15.89 13.61 -10.94
N SER A 37 -16.87 13.45 -10.03
CA SER A 37 -17.77 14.53 -9.62
C SER A 37 -17.06 15.78 -9.11
N PHE A 38 -15.92 15.64 -8.43
CA PHE A 38 -15.11 16.74 -7.88
C PHE A 38 -13.65 16.66 -8.30
N SER A 39 -13.34 15.88 -9.34
CA SER A 39 -11.98 15.75 -9.82
C SER A 39 -11.38 17.12 -10.17
N ASP A 40 -10.10 17.34 -9.80
CA ASP A 40 -9.34 18.59 -10.02
C ASP A 40 -9.91 19.83 -9.30
N CYS A 41 -10.80 19.68 -8.32
CA CYS A 41 -11.32 20.80 -7.55
C CYS A 41 -10.32 21.25 -6.49
N SER A 42 -10.13 22.57 -6.37
CA SER A 42 -9.27 23.22 -5.38
C SER A 42 -10.01 24.24 -4.51
N GLU A 43 -11.32 24.32 -4.66
CA GLU A 43 -12.16 25.34 -4.05
C GLU A 43 -12.57 25.02 -2.61
N PHE A 44 -12.28 23.80 -2.14
CA PHE A 44 -12.57 23.36 -0.77
C PHE A 44 -11.38 22.63 -0.16
N TYR A 45 -11.23 22.77 1.17
CA TYR A 45 -10.19 22.10 1.95
C TYR A 45 -10.75 20.96 2.82
N SER A 46 -12.07 20.87 2.96
CA SER A 46 -12.74 19.82 3.71
C SER A 46 -14.04 19.41 3.03
N VAL A 47 -14.50 18.20 3.29
CA VAL A 47 -15.79 17.69 2.82
C VAL A 47 -16.57 17.08 3.98
N VAL A 48 -17.87 17.38 4.04
CA VAL A 48 -18.82 16.79 4.96
C VAL A 48 -19.74 15.85 4.18
N PHE A 49 -19.63 14.57 4.47
CA PHE A 49 -20.49 13.55 3.86
C PHE A 49 -21.81 13.39 4.65
N PRO A 50 -22.93 13.13 3.95
CA PRO A 50 -24.21 12.85 4.61
C PRO A 50 -24.16 11.47 5.28
N SER A 51 -24.99 11.30 6.32
CA SER A 51 -25.12 10.00 7.01
C SER A 51 -25.63 8.87 6.12
N THR A 52 -26.20 9.22 4.96
CA THR A 52 -26.79 8.30 3.99
C THR A 52 -25.79 7.79 2.94
N LEU A 53 -24.55 8.33 2.91
CA LEU A 53 -23.55 7.95 1.89
C LEU A 53 -23.10 6.49 2.06
N VAL A 54 -23.14 5.74 0.97
CA VAL A 54 -22.74 4.33 0.89
C VAL A 54 -21.49 4.15 0.03
N SER A 55 -21.32 4.96 -1.03
CA SER A 55 -20.18 4.82 -1.91
C SER A 55 -19.62 6.15 -2.45
N VAL A 56 -18.30 6.18 -2.61
CA VAL A 56 -17.57 7.22 -3.32
C VAL A 56 -17.09 6.64 -4.64
N GLY A 57 -17.53 7.22 -5.76
CA GLY A 57 -17.24 6.73 -7.11
C GLY A 57 -15.77 6.88 -7.52
N ALA A 58 -15.43 6.26 -8.66
CA ALA A 58 -14.08 6.34 -9.20
C ALA A 58 -13.68 7.79 -9.48
N ARG A 59 -12.44 8.17 -9.13
CA ARG A 59 -11.87 9.52 -9.31
C ARG A 59 -12.71 10.68 -8.74
N ALA A 60 -13.68 10.39 -7.86
CA ALA A 60 -14.64 11.39 -7.39
C ALA A 60 -13.98 12.65 -6.83
N PHE A 61 -12.86 12.52 -6.11
CA PHE A 61 -12.05 13.60 -5.53
C PHE A 61 -10.59 13.57 -6.05
N ALA A 62 -10.36 12.91 -7.19
CA ALA A 62 -8.99 12.82 -7.71
C ALA A 62 -8.39 14.23 -7.92
N ARG A 63 -7.14 14.42 -7.46
CA ARG A 63 -6.39 15.68 -7.56
C ARG A 63 -7.03 16.91 -6.91
N CYS A 64 -7.88 16.71 -5.88
CA CYS A 64 -8.33 17.78 -4.99
C CYS A 64 -7.14 18.21 -4.11
N GLN A 65 -6.23 19.01 -4.66
CA GLN A 65 -4.94 19.32 -4.03
C GLN A 65 -5.04 20.18 -2.76
N ALA A 66 -6.17 20.87 -2.56
CA ALA A 66 -6.43 21.67 -1.35
C ALA A 66 -7.16 20.88 -0.26
N LEU A 67 -7.62 19.64 -0.52
CA LEU A 67 -8.35 18.82 0.43
C LEU A 67 -7.41 18.33 1.54
N GLU A 68 -7.58 18.87 2.75
CA GLU A 68 -6.76 18.60 3.94
C GLU A 68 -7.33 17.46 4.80
N GLY A 69 -8.67 17.34 4.86
CA GLY A 69 -9.33 16.36 5.70
C GLY A 69 -10.65 15.84 5.13
N VAL A 70 -10.95 14.59 5.48
CA VAL A 70 -12.18 13.90 5.12
C VAL A 70 -12.70 13.14 6.32
N GLU A 71 -13.94 13.42 6.74
CA GLU A 71 -14.64 12.64 7.75
C GLU A 71 -15.62 11.67 7.08
N PHE A 72 -15.32 10.38 7.15
CA PHE A 72 -16.18 9.34 6.59
C PHE A 72 -17.29 8.97 7.57
N ASN A 73 -18.52 8.80 7.06
CA ASN A 73 -19.67 8.35 7.84
C ASN A 73 -19.66 6.82 8.06
N ASP A 74 -20.25 6.36 9.15
CA ASP A 74 -20.32 4.92 9.54
C ASP A 74 -21.10 4.02 8.56
N GLY A 75 -21.76 4.59 7.56
CA GLY A 75 -22.50 3.86 6.52
C GLY A 75 -21.74 3.65 5.21
N LEU A 76 -20.53 4.20 5.08
CA LEU A 76 -19.73 4.06 3.86
C LEU A 76 -19.26 2.62 3.69
N GLU A 77 -19.52 2.02 2.53
CA GLU A 77 -19.16 0.63 2.19
C GLU A 77 -18.04 0.55 1.14
N GLU A 78 -17.99 1.54 0.22
CA GLU A 78 -17.10 1.47 -0.94
C GLU A 78 -16.39 2.80 -1.24
N ILE A 79 -15.10 2.73 -1.50
CA ILE A 79 -14.26 3.80 -2.05
C ILE A 79 -13.74 3.33 -3.41
N GLY A 80 -14.07 4.06 -4.47
CA GLY A 80 -13.76 3.70 -5.85
C GLY A 80 -12.27 3.82 -6.23
N GLU A 81 -11.98 3.39 -7.45
CA GLU A 81 -10.63 3.53 -8.04
C GLU A 81 -10.23 4.99 -8.15
N ASP A 82 -8.97 5.33 -7.78
CA ASP A 82 -8.42 6.69 -7.79
C ASP A 82 -9.25 7.73 -7.00
N ALA A 83 -10.19 7.33 -6.15
CA ALA A 83 -11.20 8.23 -5.58
C ALA A 83 -10.60 9.49 -4.93
N PHE A 84 -9.47 9.38 -4.25
CA PHE A 84 -8.72 10.48 -3.62
C PHE A 84 -7.28 10.57 -4.14
N ALA A 85 -6.98 9.97 -5.30
CA ALA A 85 -5.63 10.00 -5.85
C ALA A 85 -5.15 11.44 -6.09
N GLY A 86 -3.95 11.77 -5.60
CA GLY A 86 -3.36 13.10 -5.77
C GLY A 86 -3.95 14.21 -4.89
N CYS A 87 -4.69 13.87 -3.83
CA CYS A 87 -5.09 14.80 -2.76
C CYS A 87 -3.85 15.14 -1.92
N THR A 88 -2.99 16.02 -2.44
CA THR A 88 -1.64 16.24 -1.91
C THR A 88 -1.61 16.94 -0.55
N ALA A 89 -2.68 17.61 -0.14
CA ALA A 89 -2.81 18.24 1.19
C ALA A 89 -3.46 17.33 2.24
N LEU A 90 -4.01 16.16 1.86
CA LEU A 90 -4.70 15.25 2.78
C LEU A 90 -3.71 14.69 3.82
N GLU A 91 -3.98 14.96 5.11
CA GLU A 91 -3.04 14.66 6.20
C GLU A 91 -3.35 13.35 6.92
N GLU A 92 -4.63 13.04 7.11
CA GLU A 92 -5.06 11.84 7.82
C GLU A 92 -6.30 11.23 7.17
N ILE A 93 -6.42 9.90 7.26
CA ILE A 93 -7.66 9.18 6.96
C ILE A 93 -7.96 8.16 8.05
N GLU A 94 -9.24 8.05 8.38
CA GLU A 94 -9.78 7.00 9.24
C GLU A 94 -11.00 6.39 8.54
N LEU A 95 -10.87 5.14 8.11
CA LEU A 95 -11.96 4.43 7.43
C LEU A 95 -12.84 3.71 8.43
N PRO A 96 -14.17 3.86 8.35
CA PRO A 96 -15.11 3.21 9.25
C PRO A 96 -15.18 1.70 9.03
N ALA A 97 -15.64 0.96 10.05
CA ALA A 97 -15.75 -0.50 10.01
C ALA A 97 -16.68 -1.05 8.90
N SER A 98 -17.55 -0.20 8.36
CA SER A 98 -18.47 -0.55 7.27
C SER A 98 -17.79 -0.69 5.92
N VAL A 99 -16.60 -0.08 5.70
CA VAL A 99 -15.90 -0.15 4.42
C VAL A 99 -15.40 -1.58 4.16
N THR A 100 -15.85 -2.14 3.05
CA THR A 100 -15.45 -3.49 2.59
C THR A 100 -14.64 -3.45 1.30
N PHE A 101 -14.67 -2.34 0.58
CA PHE A 101 -13.98 -2.15 -0.69
C PHE A 101 -13.22 -0.84 -0.74
N ILE A 102 -11.91 -0.95 -1.03
CA ILE A 102 -11.03 0.18 -1.32
C ILE A 102 -10.44 -0.06 -2.71
N GLY A 103 -10.74 0.82 -3.65
CA GLY A 103 -10.33 0.69 -5.05
C GLY A 103 -8.82 0.81 -5.26
N ARG A 104 -8.38 0.36 -6.44
CA ARG A 104 -7.00 0.56 -6.92
C ARG A 104 -6.64 2.05 -6.84
N SER A 105 -5.40 2.36 -6.44
CA SER A 105 -4.89 3.75 -6.36
C SER A 105 -5.75 4.72 -5.54
N ALA A 106 -6.67 4.26 -4.69
CA ALA A 106 -7.66 5.13 -4.05
C ALA A 106 -7.07 6.34 -3.33
N PHE A 107 -5.87 6.24 -2.75
CA PHE A 107 -5.13 7.29 -2.06
C PHE A 107 -3.72 7.49 -2.64
N GLN A 108 -3.49 7.09 -3.90
CA GLN A 108 -2.19 7.24 -4.54
C GLN A 108 -1.73 8.71 -4.54
N CYS A 109 -0.45 8.96 -4.27
CA CYS A 109 0.14 10.31 -4.28
C CYS A 109 -0.48 11.31 -3.27
N CYS A 110 -1.12 10.87 -2.20
CA CYS A 110 -1.49 11.71 -1.06
C CYS A 110 -0.22 12.04 -0.26
N ARG A 111 0.57 13.02 -0.75
CA ARG A 111 1.95 13.23 -0.30
C ARG A 111 2.09 13.80 1.10
N SER A 112 1.05 14.45 1.64
CA SER A 112 1.00 14.94 3.02
C SER A 112 0.38 13.95 4.00
N LEU A 113 -0.13 12.79 3.53
CA LEU A 113 -0.78 11.80 4.39
C LEU A 113 0.22 11.24 5.41
N LEU A 114 0.00 11.55 6.69
CA LEU A 114 0.86 11.16 7.82
C LEU A 114 0.44 9.83 8.43
N CYS A 115 -0.87 9.62 8.52
CA CYS A 115 -1.46 8.45 9.16
C CYS A 115 -2.68 7.95 8.38
N ALA A 116 -2.80 6.62 8.27
CA ALA A 116 -3.98 5.97 7.71
C ALA A 116 -4.46 4.86 8.65
N ARG A 117 -5.71 5.00 9.16
CA ARG A 117 -6.35 4.00 10.01
C ARG A 117 -7.42 3.27 9.20
N LEU A 118 -7.15 2.00 8.91
CA LEU A 118 -8.05 1.14 8.17
C LEU A 118 -8.86 0.29 9.16
N GLY A 119 -9.75 0.93 9.96
CA GLY A 119 -10.65 0.25 10.88
C GLY A 119 -11.75 -0.59 10.20
N CYS A 120 -11.57 -0.88 8.92
CA CYS A 120 -12.55 -1.44 8.00
C CYS A 120 -12.54 -2.98 7.96
N ALA A 121 -13.56 -3.57 7.33
CA ALA A 121 -13.67 -5.00 7.10
C ALA A 121 -13.05 -5.45 5.75
N ALA A 122 -12.24 -4.60 5.12
CA ALA A 122 -11.61 -4.92 3.85
C ALA A 122 -10.63 -6.09 3.99
N LYS A 123 -10.73 -7.05 3.07
CA LYS A 123 -9.81 -8.19 2.98
C LYS A 123 -8.63 -7.94 2.06
N HIS A 124 -8.69 -6.89 1.27
CA HIS A 124 -7.71 -6.57 0.24
C HIS A 124 -7.34 -5.10 0.30
N ILE A 125 -6.04 -4.81 0.36
CA ILE A 125 -5.49 -3.53 -0.09
C ILE A 125 -5.10 -3.73 -1.54
N ARG A 126 -5.76 -3.01 -2.45
CA ARG A 126 -5.58 -3.16 -3.88
C ARG A 126 -4.27 -2.55 -4.38
N PRO A 127 -3.83 -2.88 -5.60
CA PRO A 127 -2.61 -2.30 -6.16
C PRO A 127 -2.59 -0.77 -6.09
N PHE A 128 -1.43 -0.21 -5.76
CA PHE A 128 -1.14 1.23 -5.70
C PHE A 128 -1.95 2.04 -4.68
N THR A 129 -2.76 1.44 -3.81
CA THR A 129 -3.70 2.18 -2.93
C THR A 129 -3.05 3.35 -2.21
N PHE A 130 -1.84 3.19 -1.65
CA PHE A 130 -1.07 4.24 -0.95
C PHE A 130 0.27 4.56 -1.63
N SER A 131 0.44 4.16 -2.88
CA SER A 131 1.70 4.39 -3.59
C SER A 131 2.06 5.87 -3.61
N TYR A 132 3.32 6.19 -3.31
CA TYR A 132 3.86 7.56 -3.20
C TYR A 132 3.17 8.46 -2.16
N CYS A 133 2.60 7.90 -1.09
CA CYS A 133 2.25 8.63 0.12
C CYS A 133 3.55 8.90 0.92
N THR A 134 4.37 9.83 0.44
CA THR A 134 5.76 10.02 0.89
C THR A 134 5.90 10.47 2.34
N ALA A 135 4.86 11.08 2.92
CA ALA A 135 4.81 11.48 4.33
C ALA A 135 4.22 10.41 5.26
N LEU A 136 3.69 9.29 4.73
CA LEU A 136 3.02 8.27 5.53
C LEU A 136 3.99 7.63 6.53
N GLN A 137 3.76 7.87 7.82
CA GLN A 137 4.59 7.37 8.91
C GLN A 137 3.99 6.15 9.60
N GLU A 138 2.66 6.06 9.62
CA GLU A 138 1.90 5.05 10.33
C GLU A 138 0.73 4.55 9.47
N ILE A 139 0.57 3.25 9.41
CA ILE A 139 -0.58 2.57 8.84
C ILE A 139 -1.13 1.55 9.83
N ILE A 140 -2.43 1.62 10.14
CA ILE A 140 -3.12 0.62 10.94
C ILE A 140 -3.96 -0.23 10.01
N LEU A 141 -3.55 -1.49 9.83
CA LEU A 141 -4.19 -2.46 8.96
C LEU A 141 -5.36 -3.16 9.67
N PRO A 142 -6.43 -3.55 8.96
CA PRO A 142 -7.53 -4.29 9.57
C PRO A 142 -7.14 -5.74 9.88
N ASP A 143 -7.65 -6.28 10.98
CA ASP A 143 -7.44 -7.68 11.39
C ASP A 143 -8.00 -8.70 10.38
N THR A 144 -8.86 -8.25 9.47
CA THR A 144 -9.48 -9.07 8.41
C THR A 144 -8.66 -9.14 7.12
N LEU A 145 -7.55 -8.39 7.03
CA LEU A 145 -6.76 -8.27 5.80
C LEU A 145 -6.11 -9.61 5.42
N GLU A 146 -6.39 -10.06 4.22
CA GLU A 146 -5.85 -11.32 3.67
C GLU A 146 -4.80 -11.08 2.57
N TYR A 147 -4.89 -9.96 1.83
CA TYR A 147 -4.04 -9.72 0.67
C TYR A 147 -3.63 -8.24 0.54
N ILE A 148 -2.38 -8.03 0.15
CA ILE A 148 -1.85 -6.69 -0.19
C ILE A 148 -1.38 -6.74 -1.65
N GLY A 149 -1.90 -5.83 -2.46
CA GLY A 149 -1.62 -5.76 -3.89
C GLY A 149 -0.28 -5.14 -4.24
N CYS A 150 0.15 -5.38 -5.47
CA CYS A 150 1.37 -4.83 -6.06
C CYS A 150 1.48 -3.31 -5.84
N ALA A 151 2.65 -2.83 -5.49
CA ALA A 151 2.96 -1.41 -5.26
C ALA A 151 2.05 -0.68 -4.25
N ALA A 152 1.30 -1.39 -3.41
CA ALA A 152 0.32 -0.77 -2.52
C ALA A 152 0.92 0.33 -1.62
N PHE A 153 2.18 0.20 -1.22
CA PHE A 153 2.94 1.16 -0.40
C PHE A 153 4.25 1.61 -1.07
N CYS A 154 4.41 1.36 -2.38
CA CYS A 154 5.62 1.76 -3.09
C CYS A 154 5.88 3.27 -2.92
N GLY A 155 7.10 3.65 -2.55
CA GLY A 155 7.50 5.04 -2.35
C GLY A 155 6.96 5.71 -1.06
N CYS A 156 6.41 4.94 -0.10
CA CYS A 156 6.07 5.45 1.23
C CYS A 156 7.34 5.67 2.06
N SER A 157 8.16 6.64 1.66
CA SER A 157 9.53 6.83 2.16
C SER A 157 9.64 7.19 3.65
N ALA A 158 8.57 7.71 4.26
CA ALA A 158 8.52 8.01 5.70
C ALA A 158 7.99 6.85 6.57
N LEU A 159 7.51 5.75 5.97
CA LEU A 159 6.93 4.61 6.69
C LEU A 159 8.01 3.87 7.49
N LYS A 160 7.80 3.75 8.81
CA LYS A 160 8.84 3.25 9.73
C LYS A 160 8.66 1.79 10.10
N GLU A 161 7.41 1.38 10.23
CA GLU A 161 7.00 0.03 10.61
C GLU A 161 5.61 -0.29 10.08
N VAL A 162 5.33 -1.56 9.87
CA VAL A 162 4.02 -2.09 9.50
C VAL A 162 3.76 -3.34 10.32
N ALA A 163 2.64 -3.34 11.06
CA ALA A 163 2.17 -4.53 11.75
C ALA A 163 1.17 -5.28 10.87
N PHE A 164 1.57 -6.41 10.34
CA PHE A 164 0.66 -7.27 9.57
C PHE A 164 -0.23 -8.09 10.50
N PRO A 165 -1.54 -8.24 10.17
CA PRO A 165 -2.41 -9.15 10.89
C PRO A 165 -2.08 -10.62 10.55
N GLU A 166 -2.36 -11.53 11.50
CA GLU A 166 -2.17 -12.97 11.31
C GLU A 166 -3.05 -13.58 10.19
N SER A 167 -4.07 -12.84 9.76
CA SER A 167 -4.93 -13.21 8.63
C SER A 167 -4.27 -13.05 7.26
N LEU A 168 -3.12 -12.37 7.18
CA LEU A 168 -2.44 -12.10 5.92
C LEU A 168 -1.92 -13.39 5.27
N LYS A 169 -2.29 -13.60 4.00
CA LYS A 169 -1.97 -14.81 3.22
C LYS A 169 -0.92 -14.56 2.15
N ALA A 170 -0.98 -13.38 1.51
CA ALA A 170 -0.05 -13.09 0.42
C ALA A 170 0.13 -11.59 0.17
N PHE A 171 1.30 -11.29 -0.36
CA PHE A 171 1.66 -10.03 -0.99
C PHE A 171 1.53 -10.16 -2.52
N ASP A 172 1.57 -9.01 -3.22
CA ASP A 172 1.58 -8.93 -4.68
C ASP A 172 0.33 -9.53 -5.34
N TRP A 173 -0.82 -9.38 -4.66
CA TRP A 173 -2.09 -9.79 -5.22
C TRP A 173 -2.49 -8.85 -6.38
N VAL A 174 -2.86 -9.44 -7.51
CA VAL A 174 -3.39 -8.76 -8.69
C VAL A 174 -4.79 -9.27 -9.00
N GLU A 175 -5.70 -8.37 -9.33
CA GLU A 175 -7.10 -8.70 -9.59
C GLU A 175 -7.30 -9.35 -10.96
N ASN A 176 -6.42 -9.01 -11.93
CA ASN A 176 -6.44 -9.55 -13.29
C ASN A 176 -5.00 -9.75 -13.80
N GLU A 177 -4.74 -10.87 -14.46
CA GLU A 177 -3.44 -11.16 -15.09
C GLU A 177 -3.03 -10.14 -16.18
N SER A 178 -3.96 -9.33 -16.67
CA SER A 178 -3.69 -8.26 -17.63
C SER A 178 -2.91 -7.08 -17.03
N ASP A 179 -2.87 -6.96 -15.69
CA ASP A 179 -2.07 -5.96 -14.97
C ASP A 179 -0.58 -6.34 -14.88
N GLY A 180 -0.19 -7.44 -15.53
CA GLY A 180 1.11 -8.11 -15.47
C GLY A 180 2.32 -7.33 -16.01
N ASN A 181 2.24 -6.00 -16.11
CA ASN A 181 3.38 -5.16 -16.48
C ASN A 181 3.80 -4.18 -15.36
N THR A 182 3.35 -4.37 -14.14
CA THR A 182 3.73 -3.53 -13.01
C THR A 182 4.79 -4.23 -12.17
N ILE A 183 6.04 -3.92 -12.45
CA ILE A 183 7.25 -4.45 -11.81
C ILE A 183 7.58 -3.59 -10.57
N HIS A 184 6.63 -3.38 -9.65
CA HIS A 184 6.90 -2.64 -8.42
C HIS A 184 6.50 -3.45 -7.20
N GLY A 185 7.46 -3.62 -6.29
CA GLY A 185 7.23 -4.31 -5.03
C GLY A 185 6.25 -3.56 -4.12
N VAL A 186 5.60 -4.30 -3.25
CA VAL A 186 4.56 -3.76 -2.34
C VAL A 186 5.11 -2.61 -1.50
N PHE A 187 6.35 -2.74 -0.98
CA PHE A 187 7.05 -1.76 -0.14
C PHE A 187 8.33 -1.22 -0.81
N GLU A 188 8.43 -1.29 -2.13
CA GLU A 188 9.59 -0.75 -2.85
C GLU A 188 9.80 0.71 -2.45
N ASP A 189 11.05 1.10 -2.16
CA ASP A 189 11.45 2.45 -1.76
C ASP A 189 10.82 2.98 -0.44
N CYS A 190 10.37 2.10 0.45
CA CYS A 190 10.04 2.45 1.82
C CYS A 190 11.33 2.69 2.63
N SER A 191 12.07 3.75 2.31
CA SER A 191 13.45 3.95 2.75
C SER A 191 13.62 4.19 4.26
N SER A 192 12.54 4.49 5.00
CA SER A 192 12.54 4.62 6.46
C SER A 192 12.11 3.36 7.21
N LEU A 193 11.70 2.29 6.51
CA LEU A 193 11.23 1.05 7.10
C LEU A 193 12.39 0.34 7.83
N ARG A 194 12.24 0.14 9.15
CA ARG A 194 13.35 -0.32 10.01
C ARG A 194 13.30 -1.78 10.36
N SER A 195 12.10 -2.31 10.51
CA SER A 195 11.82 -3.70 10.83
C SER A 195 10.55 -4.15 10.18
N ILE A 196 10.45 -5.44 9.89
CA ILE A 196 9.27 -6.07 9.35
C ILE A 196 9.11 -7.46 9.98
N TYR A 197 7.90 -7.76 10.41
CA TYR A 197 7.51 -9.10 10.84
C TYR A 197 6.57 -9.69 9.79
N ILE A 198 6.95 -10.80 9.19
CA ILE A 198 6.15 -11.50 8.18
C ILE A 198 5.39 -12.61 8.91
N PRO A 199 4.04 -12.62 8.89
CA PRO A 199 3.27 -13.62 9.60
C PRO A 199 3.38 -15.01 8.98
N GLU A 200 3.20 -16.02 9.80
CA GLU A 200 3.05 -17.40 9.32
C GLU A 200 1.81 -17.50 8.44
N GLY A 201 1.88 -18.28 7.37
CA GLY A 201 0.82 -18.37 6.36
C GLY A 201 1.17 -17.68 5.05
N VAL A 202 2.13 -16.75 5.04
CA VAL A 202 2.72 -16.22 3.81
C VAL A 202 3.66 -17.26 3.21
N GLU A 203 3.39 -17.71 1.99
CA GLU A 203 4.18 -18.78 1.33
C GLU A 203 5.27 -18.24 0.40
N LYS A 204 5.17 -16.99 -0.03
CA LYS A 204 6.12 -16.36 -0.96
C LYS A 204 6.45 -14.92 -0.54
N ILE A 205 7.72 -14.59 -0.51
CA ILE A 205 8.23 -13.23 -0.54
C ILE A 205 8.34 -12.85 -2.01
N CYS A 206 7.53 -11.89 -2.46
CA CYS A 206 7.40 -11.56 -3.88
C CYS A 206 8.60 -10.78 -4.41
N ASP A 207 8.66 -10.65 -5.74
CA ASP A 207 9.72 -9.92 -6.41
C ASP A 207 9.67 -8.42 -6.00
N ASP A 208 10.83 -7.78 -5.86
CA ASP A 208 11.01 -6.36 -5.50
C ASP A 208 10.31 -5.90 -4.20
N ILE A 209 9.72 -6.78 -3.40
CA ILE A 209 8.77 -6.42 -2.31
C ILE A 209 9.33 -5.38 -1.32
N PHE A 210 10.60 -5.48 -0.91
CA PHE A 210 11.29 -4.54 -0.01
C PHE A 210 12.51 -3.88 -0.68
N LYS A 211 12.57 -3.88 -1.99
CA LYS A 211 13.67 -3.26 -2.72
C LYS A 211 13.80 -1.78 -2.36
N GLY A 212 15.02 -1.32 -2.07
CA GLY A 212 15.27 0.06 -1.67
C GLY A 212 14.86 0.41 -0.24
N CYS A 213 14.43 -0.54 0.61
CA CYS A 213 14.18 -0.34 2.03
C CYS A 213 15.50 -0.12 2.79
N SER A 214 16.18 1.00 2.54
CA SER A 214 17.56 1.23 2.97
C SER A 214 17.77 1.30 4.48
N ALA A 215 16.73 1.58 5.27
CA ALA A 215 16.78 1.58 6.73
C ALA A 215 16.47 0.21 7.37
N LEU A 216 16.05 -0.80 6.60
CA LEU A 216 15.71 -2.14 7.11
C LEU A 216 16.97 -2.81 7.64
N ARG A 217 16.94 -3.25 8.92
CA ARG A 217 18.13 -3.77 9.62
C ARG A 217 18.10 -5.27 9.80
N GLU A 218 16.92 -5.81 10.01
CA GLU A 218 16.71 -7.22 10.28
C GLU A 218 15.39 -7.71 9.69
N VAL A 219 15.37 -8.96 9.31
CA VAL A 219 14.16 -9.65 8.86
C VAL A 219 14.23 -11.11 9.28
N SER A 220 13.11 -11.63 9.77
CA SER A 220 12.92 -13.07 9.99
C SER A 220 11.91 -13.59 8.96
N ILE A 221 12.32 -14.59 8.18
CA ILE A 221 11.49 -15.21 7.14
C ILE A 221 10.84 -16.46 7.73
N PRO A 222 9.52 -16.50 7.91
CA PRO A 222 8.84 -17.60 8.62
C PRO A 222 8.94 -18.93 7.87
N SER A 223 8.71 -20.02 8.59
CA SER A 223 8.84 -21.40 8.07
C SER A 223 7.82 -21.72 6.96
N SER A 224 6.76 -20.96 6.84
CA SER A 224 5.76 -21.08 5.77
C SER A 224 6.28 -20.67 4.41
N VAL A 225 7.29 -19.78 4.35
CA VAL A 225 7.82 -19.24 3.10
C VAL A 225 8.63 -20.30 2.35
N LYS A 226 8.29 -20.52 1.08
CA LYS A 226 8.95 -21.45 0.16
C LYS A 226 9.93 -20.76 -0.78
N THR A 227 9.65 -19.50 -1.12
CA THR A 227 10.44 -18.78 -2.13
C THR A 227 10.68 -17.34 -1.69
N ILE A 228 11.93 -16.88 -1.81
CA ILE A 228 12.29 -15.47 -1.78
C ILE A 228 12.49 -15.01 -3.23
N GLY A 229 11.68 -14.04 -3.65
CA GLY A 229 11.57 -13.54 -5.01
C GLY A 229 12.78 -12.77 -5.49
N GLN A 230 12.78 -12.46 -6.79
CA GLN A 230 13.83 -11.68 -7.42
C GLN A 230 13.91 -10.28 -6.82
N MET A 231 15.12 -9.81 -6.50
CA MET A 231 15.37 -8.48 -5.96
C MET A 231 14.56 -8.14 -4.67
N ALA A 232 14.04 -9.15 -3.96
CA ALA A 232 13.09 -8.96 -2.86
C ALA A 232 13.57 -8.00 -1.76
N PHE A 233 14.88 -8.00 -1.45
CA PHE A 233 15.54 -7.12 -0.49
C PHE A 233 16.69 -6.31 -1.11
N ALA A 234 16.71 -6.18 -2.44
CA ALA A 234 17.81 -5.49 -3.12
C ALA A 234 17.90 -4.03 -2.68
N GLY A 235 19.11 -3.54 -2.40
CA GLY A 235 19.33 -2.17 -1.94
C GLY A 235 18.93 -1.92 -0.47
N CYS A 236 18.67 -2.97 0.32
CA CYS A 236 18.48 -2.86 1.77
C CYS A 236 19.84 -2.62 2.44
N SER A 237 20.40 -1.43 2.27
CA SER A 237 21.80 -1.14 2.62
C SER A 237 22.15 -1.25 4.10
N SER A 238 21.16 -1.16 4.99
CA SER A 238 21.32 -1.35 6.44
C SER A 238 21.05 -2.79 6.91
N LEU A 239 20.61 -3.69 6.02
CA LEU A 239 20.21 -5.06 6.38
C LEU A 239 21.44 -5.86 6.83
N ALA A 240 21.51 -6.14 8.12
CA ALA A 240 22.64 -6.82 8.74
C ALA A 240 22.32 -8.24 9.21
N CYS A 241 21.05 -8.53 9.47
CA CYS A 241 20.60 -9.81 9.97
C CYS A 241 19.41 -10.32 9.18
N VAL A 242 19.53 -11.54 8.66
CA VAL A 242 18.45 -12.28 7.99
C VAL A 242 18.35 -13.63 8.65
N GLU A 243 17.21 -13.92 9.24
CA GLU A 243 16.93 -15.21 9.82
C GLU A 243 16.05 -16.02 8.85
N LEU A 244 16.59 -17.12 8.37
CA LEU A 244 15.90 -18.07 7.49
C LEU A 244 15.54 -19.33 8.27
N HIS A 245 14.35 -19.87 8.03
CA HIS A 245 13.86 -21.07 8.71
C HIS A 245 13.74 -22.26 7.73
N GLU A 246 13.74 -23.47 8.30
CA GLU A 246 13.48 -24.68 7.53
C GLU A 246 12.10 -24.58 6.84
N GLY A 247 12.04 -25.05 5.60
CA GLY A 247 10.89 -24.93 4.73
C GLY A 247 11.11 -24.05 3.52
N LEU A 248 12.08 -23.11 3.60
CA LEU A 248 12.52 -22.33 2.44
C LEU A 248 13.17 -23.25 1.40
N GLU A 249 12.78 -23.12 0.13
CA GLU A 249 13.24 -23.99 -0.96
C GLU A 249 14.08 -23.24 -2.00
N THR A 250 13.76 -21.95 -2.25
CA THR A 250 14.37 -21.21 -3.37
C THR A 250 14.69 -19.77 -2.99
N ILE A 251 15.87 -19.28 -3.39
CA ILE A 251 16.29 -17.88 -3.31
C ILE A 251 16.65 -17.42 -4.73
N LEU A 252 15.88 -16.45 -5.26
CA LEU A 252 15.99 -15.98 -6.64
C LEU A 252 17.05 -14.88 -6.81
N GLY A 253 17.31 -14.52 -8.08
CA GLY A 253 18.37 -13.58 -8.47
C GLY A 253 18.22 -12.21 -7.81
N GLY A 254 19.33 -11.69 -7.28
CA GLY A 254 19.37 -10.39 -6.62
C GLY A 254 18.57 -10.27 -5.33
N ALA A 255 18.02 -11.36 -4.78
CA ALA A 255 17.16 -11.35 -3.60
C ALA A 255 17.73 -10.51 -2.44
N PHE A 256 19.04 -10.53 -2.25
CA PHE A 256 19.80 -9.74 -1.27
C PHE A 256 20.94 -8.96 -1.95
N GLY A 257 20.73 -8.52 -3.19
CA GLY A 257 21.69 -7.70 -3.93
C GLY A 257 21.84 -6.31 -3.31
N ASP A 258 23.01 -5.68 -3.46
CA ASP A 258 23.26 -4.34 -2.91
C ASP A 258 22.96 -4.21 -1.40
N CYS A 259 23.24 -5.27 -0.61
CA CYS A 259 23.10 -5.31 0.85
C CYS A 259 24.47 -5.30 1.53
N PRO A 260 25.23 -4.18 1.54
CA PRO A 260 26.61 -4.14 2.02
C PRO A 260 26.77 -4.42 3.51
N SER A 261 25.72 -4.25 4.32
CA SER A 261 25.73 -4.59 5.75
C SER A 261 25.50 -6.06 6.04
N LEU A 262 25.01 -6.86 5.07
CA LEU A 262 24.77 -8.29 5.22
C LEU A 262 26.07 -9.05 5.01
N CYS A 263 26.76 -9.35 6.12
CA CYS A 263 28.06 -10.01 6.10
C CYS A 263 28.01 -11.53 6.26
N HIS A 264 26.86 -12.05 6.69
CA HIS A 264 26.62 -13.47 6.91
C HIS A 264 25.13 -13.80 6.80
N ILE A 265 24.83 -15.00 6.32
CA ILE A 265 23.49 -15.57 6.29
C ILE A 265 23.60 -17.10 6.41
N ASP A 266 22.83 -17.68 7.33
CA ASP A 266 22.73 -19.12 7.47
C ASP A 266 21.61 -19.64 6.55
N ILE A 267 21.99 -20.40 5.53
CA ILE A 267 21.03 -20.98 4.58
C ILE A 267 20.59 -22.35 5.10
N PRO A 268 19.27 -22.58 5.37
CA PRO A 268 18.77 -23.85 5.88
C PRO A 268 18.95 -25.01 4.90
N GLU A 269 19.00 -26.24 5.40
CA GLU A 269 19.19 -27.46 4.59
C GLU A 269 18.03 -27.72 3.61
N SER A 270 16.86 -27.15 3.87
CA SER A 270 15.68 -27.24 2.99
C SER A 270 15.85 -26.49 1.66
N VAL A 271 16.80 -25.55 1.55
CA VAL A 271 17.01 -24.75 0.34
C VAL A 271 17.66 -25.63 -0.75
N LYS A 272 16.95 -25.77 -1.86
CA LYS A 272 17.34 -26.60 -3.01
C LYS A 272 18.04 -25.78 -4.08
N GLU A 273 17.69 -24.49 -4.19
CA GLU A 273 18.15 -23.61 -5.26
C GLU A 273 18.47 -22.22 -4.72
N VAL A 274 19.66 -21.75 -5.00
CA VAL A 274 20.11 -20.39 -4.75
C VAL A 274 20.67 -19.86 -6.07
N ASP A 275 20.05 -18.80 -6.59
CA ASP A 275 20.56 -18.15 -7.81
C ASP A 275 21.97 -17.62 -7.56
N PRO A 276 22.92 -17.81 -8.50
CA PRO A 276 24.30 -17.31 -8.36
C PRO A 276 24.39 -15.80 -8.06
N GLY A 277 23.45 -15.01 -8.57
CA GLY A 277 23.37 -13.59 -8.36
C GLY A 277 22.55 -13.17 -7.13
N ALA A 278 22.05 -14.12 -6.30
CA ALA A 278 21.16 -13.80 -5.17
C ALA A 278 21.75 -12.79 -4.19
N PHE A 279 23.07 -12.71 -4.06
CA PHE A 279 23.81 -11.89 -3.10
C PHE A 279 24.80 -10.92 -3.77
N PHE A 280 24.59 -10.52 -5.02
CA PHE A 280 25.53 -9.63 -5.70
C PHE A 280 25.73 -8.34 -4.92
N ASP A 281 26.95 -7.81 -4.87
CA ASP A 281 27.32 -6.60 -4.13
C ASP A 281 26.88 -6.58 -2.65
N SER A 282 26.64 -7.75 -2.05
CA SER A 282 26.39 -7.86 -0.60
C SER A 282 27.71 -7.78 0.19
N GLY A 283 27.61 -7.66 1.53
CA GLY A 283 28.76 -7.73 2.44
C GLY A 283 29.30 -9.17 2.68
N ILE A 284 28.64 -10.20 2.15
CA ILE A 284 29.06 -11.61 2.33
C ILE A 284 30.38 -11.85 1.60
N PRO A 285 31.43 -12.40 2.28
CA PRO A 285 32.71 -12.64 1.65
C PRO A 285 32.60 -13.56 0.41
N GLY A 286 33.11 -13.09 -0.72
CA GLY A 286 33.07 -13.85 -1.97
C GLY A 286 31.79 -13.69 -2.80
N SER A 287 30.91 -12.80 -2.40
CA SER A 287 29.74 -12.44 -3.22
C SER A 287 30.19 -11.93 -4.59
N PRO A 288 29.47 -12.32 -5.66
CA PRO A 288 29.74 -11.80 -7.00
C PRO A 288 29.51 -10.29 -7.05
N LYS A 289 30.11 -9.63 -8.02
CA LYS A 289 29.88 -8.20 -8.28
C LYS A 289 28.87 -8.04 -9.40
N SER A 290 28.13 -6.91 -9.36
CA SER A 290 27.15 -6.60 -10.41
C SER A 290 27.77 -6.56 -11.80
N GLU A 291 29.07 -6.23 -11.91
CA GLU A 291 29.84 -6.24 -13.15
C GLU A 291 30.20 -7.68 -13.67
N ASP A 292 29.93 -8.72 -12.89
CA ASP A 292 30.19 -10.12 -13.23
C ASP A 292 29.03 -10.74 -14.04
N PHE A 293 27.91 -10.04 -14.21
CA PHE A 293 26.70 -10.43 -14.93
C PHE A 293 26.44 -9.52 -16.13
#